data_a9696bcc6159dab669c662b24551f0af
#
_entry.id   a9696bcc6159dab669c662b24551f0af
#
_cell.length_a   1.000
_cell.length_b   1.000
_cell.length_c   1.000
_cell.angle_alpha   90.00
_cell.angle_beta   90.00
_cell.angle_gamma   90.00
#
_symmetry.space_group_name_H-M   'P 1'
#
loop_
_entity.id
_entity.type
_entity.pdbx_description
1 polymer ?
#
loop_
_entity_poly.entity_id
_entity_poly.type
_entity_poly.pdbx_seq_one_letter_code
_entity_poly.pdbx_strand_id
1 'polypeptide(L)'
;MKKIMFNSKYRLDNAVLGGRKTMTRRIISPQPTYDKLKGVYWKGGYYGIGFDNPDDAYKNFISGTEHDKSCNRYRVGEVIAIAQSYRSIESYLPLYMREEYDGYSEYLDISFKTSAGWDNKMFVKARLMPWAIKITNVKVERLQDITSEDCLKEGVEEHLKGVQYGFSSNIGYVGQYPFSTPREAFAALIDRVSDKGAWESNPWVWVYEFELTDNPNKS
;
A
#
# COMPACT_ATOMS: atom_id res chain seq x y z
N MET A 1 -13.63 -10.60 -1.09
CA MET A 1 -12.19 -10.32 -1.22
C MET A 1 -11.96 -8.82 -1.02
N LYS A 2 -10.95 -8.45 -0.25
CA LYS A 2 -10.52 -7.05 -0.08
C LYS A 2 -9.73 -6.59 -1.30
N LYS A 3 -9.55 -5.28 -1.42
CA LYS A 3 -8.66 -4.68 -2.43
C LYS A 3 -7.70 -3.69 -1.80
N ILE A 4 -6.50 -3.56 -2.39
CA ILE A 4 -5.48 -2.60 -2.02
C ILE A 4 -5.17 -1.69 -3.20
N MET A 5 -4.94 -0.41 -2.90
CA MET A 5 -4.59 0.60 -3.91
C MET A 5 -3.13 1.03 -3.73
N PHE A 6 -2.40 1.04 -4.83
CA PHE A 6 -1.07 1.66 -4.93
C PHE A 6 -1.16 2.93 -5.76
N ASN A 7 -0.33 3.91 -5.49
CA ASN A 7 -0.38 5.21 -6.14
C ASN A 7 0.15 5.11 -7.59
N SER A 8 -0.74 5.25 -8.58
CA SER A 8 -0.38 5.17 -10.00
C SER A 8 0.37 6.39 -10.50
N LYS A 9 0.20 7.56 -9.86
CA LYS A 9 0.94 8.79 -10.22
C LYS A 9 2.46 8.59 -10.07
N TYR A 10 2.86 7.81 -9.06
CA TYR A 10 4.26 7.48 -8.80
C TYR A 10 4.59 6.04 -9.22
N ARG A 11 3.79 5.43 -10.11
CA ARG A 11 3.98 4.09 -10.66
C ARG A 11 4.21 3.00 -9.62
N LEU A 12 3.67 3.17 -8.41
CA LEU A 12 3.82 2.17 -7.36
C LEU A 12 3.02 0.90 -7.65
N ASP A 13 1.91 0.99 -8.39
CA ASP A 13 1.20 -0.17 -8.94
C ASP A 13 2.07 -0.95 -9.94
N ASN A 14 2.73 -0.25 -10.88
CA ASN A 14 3.67 -0.88 -11.80
C ASN A 14 4.88 -1.51 -11.08
N ALA A 15 5.35 -0.89 -10.00
CA ALA A 15 6.43 -1.43 -9.19
C ALA A 15 6.03 -2.75 -8.50
N VAL A 16 4.77 -2.87 -8.04
CA VAL A 16 4.22 -4.12 -7.50
C VAL A 16 4.10 -5.17 -8.60
N LEU A 17 3.49 -4.83 -9.75
CA LEU A 17 3.31 -5.76 -10.86
C LEU A 17 4.64 -6.25 -11.46
N GLY A 18 5.67 -5.41 -11.40
CA GLY A 18 7.04 -5.77 -11.81
C GLY A 18 7.86 -6.46 -10.73
N GLY A 19 7.29 -6.77 -9.56
CA GLY A 19 7.97 -7.46 -8.46
C GLY A 19 9.00 -6.62 -7.69
N ARG A 20 9.18 -5.34 -8.02
CA ARG A 20 10.15 -4.46 -7.35
C ARG A 20 9.63 -3.96 -6.00
N LYS A 21 8.33 -3.68 -5.90
CA LYS A 21 7.70 -3.29 -4.65
C LYS A 21 7.04 -4.49 -4.00
N THR A 22 7.60 -4.91 -2.87
CA THR A 22 7.18 -6.08 -2.08
C THR A 22 6.78 -5.73 -0.66
N MET A 23 6.77 -4.44 -0.33
CA MET A 23 6.43 -3.91 0.98
C MET A 23 5.58 -2.65 0.85
N THR A 24 4.70 -2.39 1.82
CA THR A 24 3.97 -1.12 1.89
C THR A 24 3.71 -0.71 3.33
N ARG A 25 4.03 0.55 3.63
CA ARG A 25 3.69 1.19 4.91
C ARG A 25 2.38 1.94 4.80
N ARG A 26 1.55 1.80 5.82
CA ARG A 26 0.24 2.47 5.94
C ARG A 26 0.15 3.13 7.30
N ILE A 27 -0.03 4.45 7.32
CA ILE A 27 -0.18 5.21 8.56
C ILE A 27 -1.35 4.65 9.37
N ILE A 28 -1.10 4.37 10.64
CA ILE A 28 -2.13 3.92 11.59
C ILE A 28 -3.07 5.10 11.85
N SER A 29 -4.36 4.86 11.75
CA SER A 29 -5.37 5.89 12.03
C SER A 29 -6.48 5.33 12.93
N PRO A 30 -6.80 6.00 14.05
CA PRO A 30 -6.04 7.11 14.64
C PRO A 30 -4.64 6.68 15.09
N GLN A 31 -3.74 7.63 15.30
CA GLN A 31 -2.41 7.34 15.88
C GLN A 31 -2.56 6.90 17.34
N PRO A 32 -1.78 5.92 17.80
CA PRO A 32 -1.72 5.58 19.23
C PRO A 32 -1.10 6.73 20.01
N THR A 33 -1.65 7.01 21.19
CA THR A 33 -1.19 8.06 22.10
C THR A 33 -0.74 7.46 23.42
N TYR A 34 0.32 7.99 24.00
CA TYR A 34 0.83 7.55 25.30
C TYR A 34 0.35 8.47 26.41
N ASP A 35 -0.14 7.87 27.49
CA ASP A 35 -0.45 8.51 28.76
C ASP A 35 0.37 7.84 29.86
N LYS A 36 1.08 8.62 30.68
CA LYS A 36 1.99 8.10 31.71
C LYS A 36 1.31 7.18 32.74
N LEU A 37 0.03 7.43 33.02
CA LEU A 37 -0.72 6.66 34.04
C LEU A 37 -1.46 5.46 33.42
N LYS A 38 -1.85 5.56 32.17
CA LYS A 38 -2.76 4.61 31.51
C LYS A 38 -2.10 3.79 30.40
N GLY A 39 -0.86 4.08 30.03
CA GLY A 39 -0.15 3.42 28.93
C GLY A 39 -0.53 3.97 27.56
N VAL A 40 -0.44 3.13 26.52
CA VAL A 40 -0.76 3.51 25.15
C VAL A 40 -2.25 3.34 24.89
N TYR A 41 -2.92 4.42 24.55
CA TYR A 41 -4.33 4.40 24.14
C TYR A 41 -4.47 4.29 22.63
N TRP A 42 -5.31 3.35 22.18
CA TRP A 42 -5.65 3.20 20.78
C TRP A 42 -7.02 2.53 20.60
N LYS A 43 -7.86 3.11 19.74
CA LYS A 43 -9.20 2.60 19.37
C LYS A 43 -10.08 2.14 20.56
N GLY A 44 -10.05 2.91 21.67
CA GLY A 44 -10.87 2.61 22.83
C GLY A 44 -10.24 1.65 23.85
N GLY A 45 -9.04 1.09 23.56
CA GLY A 45 -8.29 0.23 24.46
C GLY A 45 -7.00 0.88 24.98
N TYR A 46 -6.53 0.39 26.12
CA TYR A 46 -5.23 0.74 26.69
C TYR A 46 -4.29 -0.45 26.61
N TYR A 47 -3.05 -0.20 26.20
CA TYR A 47 -1.98 -1.19 26.06
C TYR A 47 -0.77 -0.72 26.87
N GLY A 48 -0.01 -1.66 27.43
CA GLY A 48 1.20 -1.31 28.19
C GLY A 48 0.91 -0.50 29.46
N ILE A 49 -0.16 -0.85 30.16
CA ILE A 49 -0.49 -0.26 31.46
C ILE A 49 0.57 -0.70 32.48
N GLY A 50 1.08 0.26 33.29
CA GLY A 50 2.11 -0.01 34.28
C GLY A 50 3.54 0.07 33.83
N PHE A 51 3.78 0.51 32.59
CA PHE A 51 5.13 0.86 32.11
C PHE A 51 5.42 2.34 32.38
N ASP A 52 6.53 2.61 33.05
CA ASP A 52 6.93 3.97 33.41
C ASP A 52 7.54 4.76 32.25
N ASN A 53 7.99 4.05 31.21
CA ASN A 53 8.56 4.69 30.04
C ASN A 53 7.73 4.42 28.78
N PRO A 54 7.65 5.41 27.86
CA PRO A 54 6.87 5.28 26.62
C PRO A 54 7.31 4.13 25.73
N ASP A 55 8.61 3.85 25.64
CA ASP A 55 9.14 2.86 24.71
C ASP A 55 8.69 1.44 25.05
N ASP A 56 8.65 1.08 26.33
CA ASP A 56 8.20 -0.23 26.78
C ASP A 56 6.67 -0.36 26.65
N ALA A 57 5.93 0.73 26.93
CA ALA A 57 4.50 0.77 26.68
C ALA A 57 4.17 0.59 25.19
N TYR A 58 4.92 1.23 24.29
CA TYR A 58 4.77 1.05 22.85
C TYR A 58 5.20 -0.34 22.36
N LYS A 59 6.24 -0.95 22.95
CA LYS A 59 6.59 -2.37 22.64
C LYS A 59 5.45 -3.31 22.99
N ASN A 60 4.81 -3.09 24.13
CA ASN A 60 3.64 -3.87 24.52
C ASN A 60 2.45 -3.64 23.58
N PHE A 61 2.19 -2.39 23.19
CA PHE A 61 1.19 -2.05 22.18
C PHE A 61 1.46 -2.76 20.84
N ILE A 62 2.70 -2.74 20.36
CA ILE A 62 3.11 -3.42 19.11
C ILE A 62 2.82 -4.92 19.23
N SER A 63 3.33 -5.56 20.28
CA SER A 63 3.11 -7.01 20.52
C SER A 63 1.61 -7.36 20.60
N GLY A 64 0.83 -6.55 21.31
CA GLY A 64 -0.61 -6.76 21.43
C GLY A 64 -1.35 -6.62 20.09
N THR A 65 -1.01 -5.59 19.29
CA THR A 65 -1.68 -5.33 18.02
C THR A 65 -1.28 -6.29 16.91
N GLU A 66 -0.06 -6.79 16.89
CA GLU A 66 0.38 -7.83 15.94
C GLU A 66 -0.39 -9.15 16.15
N HIS A 67 -0.70 -9.49 17.39
CA HIS A 67 -1.45 -10.69 17.76
C HIS A 67 -2.97 -10.52 17.64
N ASP A 68 -3.47 -9.29 17.78
CA ASP A 68 -4.92 -9.00 17.68
C ASP A 68 -5.33 -8.83 16.20
N LYS A 69 -5.90 -9.91 15.67
CA LYS A 69 -6.39 -9.98 14.28
C LYS A 69 -7.49 -8.95 13.97
N SER A 70 -8.10 -8.31 14.95
CA SER A 70 -9.12 -7.26 14.75
C SER A 70 -8.49 -5.90 14.44
N CYS A 71 -7.25 -5.68 14.86
CA CYS A 71 -6.53 -4.42 14.73
C CYS A 71 -6.00 -4.18 13.31
N ASN A 72 -5.60 -5.24 12.62
CA ASN A 72 -5.00 -5.18 11.29
C ASN A 72 -6.02 -5.16 10.17
N ARG A 73 -5.86 -4.26 9.22
CA ARG A 73 -6.68 -4.24 8.01
C ARG A 73 -6.44 -5.48 7.14
N TYR A 74 -5.20 -5.95 7.05
CA TYR A 74 -4.77 -7.10 6.30
C TYR A 74 -4.04 -8.08 7.21
N ARG A 75 -4.14 -9.38 6.94
CA ARG A 75 -3.60 -10.46 7.76
C ARG A 75 -2.57 -11.28 7.01
N VAL A 76 -1.61 -11.85 7.70
CA VAL A 76 -0.68 -12.83 7.12
C VAL A 76 -1.47 -13.97 6.48
N GLY A 77 -1.09 -14.34 5.26
CA GLY A 77 -1.76 -15.34 4.43
C GLY A 77 -2.98 -14.82 3.65
N GLU A 78 -3.46 -13.60 3.93
CA GLU A 78 -4.59 -13.02 3.20
C GLU A 78 -4.19 -12.64 1.77
N VAL A 79 -5.03 -13.02 0.80
CA VAL A 79 -4.88 -12.63 -0.60
C VAL A 79 -5.79 -11.44 -0.88
N ILE A 80 -5.22 -10.37 -1.46
CA ILE A 80 -5.85 -9.07 -1.61
C ILE A 80 -5.68 -8.61 -3.06
N ALA A 81 -6.79 -8.29 -3.73
CA ALA A 81 -6.76 -7.83 -5.11
C ALA A 81 -6.06 -6.46 -5.25
N ILE A 82 -5.19 -6.31 -6.26
CA ILE A 82 -4.59 -5.04 -6.62
C ILE A 82 -5.63 -4.24 -7.41
N ALA A 83 -6.10 -3.14 -6.84
CA ALA A 83 -7.09 -2.30 -7.49
C ALA A 83 -6.46 -1.52 -8.65
N GLN A 84 -6.99 -1.74 -9.84
CA GLN A 84 -6.63 -1.04 -11.07
C GLN A 84 -7.91 -0.52 -11.73
N SER A 85 -7.84 0.58 -12.49
CA SER A 85 -9.00 1.04 -13.26
C SER A 85 -9.36 0.01 -14.34
N TYR A 86 -10.63 -0.12 -14.66
CA TYR A 86 -11.06 -1.07 -15.68
C TYR A 86 -10.42 -0.76 -17.03
N ARG A 87 -10.24 0.51 -17.37
CA ARG A 87 -9.50 0.92 -18.56
C ARG A 87 -8.08 0.34 -18.61
N SER A 88 -7.37 0.33 -17.48
CA SER A 88 -5.98 -0.18 -17.45
C SER A 88 -5.86 -1.69 -17.57
N ILE A 89 -6.94 -2.42 -17.34
CA ILE A 89 -6.99 -3.88 -17.38
C ILE A 89 -8.01 -4.41 -18.41
N GLU A 90 -8.43 -3.58 -19.35
CA GLU A 90 -9.49 -3.93 -20.32
C GLU A 90 -9.23 -5.27 -21.01
N SER A 91 -8.00 -5.54 -21.44
CA SER A 91 -7.61 -6.82 -22.06
C SER A 91 -7.76 -8.06 -21.15
N TYR A 92 -7.83 -7.86 -19.84
CA TYR A 92 -8.00 -8.93 -18.85
C TYR A 92 -9.46 -9.10 -18.40
N LEU A 93 -10.34 -8.17 -18.80
CA LEU A 93 -11.76 -8.27 -18.47
C LEU A 93 -12.43 -9.38 -19.29
N PRO A 94 -13.50 -9.98 -18.78
CA PRO A 94 -14.32 -10.91 -19.55
C PRO A 94 -14.77 -10.33 -20.88
N LEU A 95 -14.89 -11.15 -21.92
CA LEU A 95 -15.25 -10.71 -23.28
C LEU A 95 -16.48 -9.82 -23.33
N TYR A 96 -17.51 -10.16 -22.56
CA TYR A 96 -18.74 -9.37 -22.48
C TYR A 96 -18.58 -7.97 -21.87
N MET A 97 -17.39 -7.66 -21.36
CA MET A 97 -16.99 -6.33 -20.83
C MET A 97 -16.02 -5.60 -21.74
N ARG A 98 -15.66 -6.19 -22.90
CA ARG A 98 -14.72 -5.59 -23.88
C ARG A 98 -15.49 -5.03 -25.07
N GLU A 99 -14.91 -4.05 -25.77
CA GLU A 99 -15.46 -3.44 -26.96
C GLU A 99 -15.71 -4.40 -28.13
N GLU A 100 -14.91 -5.47 -28.20
CA GLU A 100 -14.85 -6.37 -29.35
C GLU A 100 -15.91 -7.47 -29.32
N TYR A 101 -16.80 -7.51 -28.32
CA TYR A 101 -17.83 -8.53 -28.23
C TYR A 101 -19.02 -8.16 -29.12
N ASP A 102 -19.03 -8.73 -30.33
CA ASP A 102 -20.06 -8.56 -31.35
C ASP A 102 -21.26 -9.46 -31.05
N GLY A 103 -22.28 -8.91 -30.49
CA GLY A 103 -23.55 -9.58 -30.28
C GLY A 103 -24.10 -9.51 -28.86
N TYR A 104 -25.23 -8.86 -28.67
CA TYR A 104 -26.00 -8.69 -27.43
C TYR A 104 -25.38 -7.85 -26.31
N SER A 105 -24.13 -7.41 -26.42
CA SER A 105 -23.42 -6.71 -25.34
C SER A 105 -23.44 -5.19 -25.43
N GLU A 106 -24.00 -4.62 -26.47
CA GLU A 106 -23.98 -3.17 -26.69
C GLU A 106 -24.54 -2.38 -25.49
N TYR A 107 -25.55 -2.91 -24.83
CA TYR A 107 -26.12 -2.32 -23.62
C TYR A 107 -25.25 -2.50 -22.36
N LEU A 108 -24.56 -3.63 -22.23
CA LEU A 108 -23.72 -3.92 -21.07
C LEU A 108 -22.37 -3.21 -21.17
N ASP A 109 -21.84 -3.06 -22.38
CA ASP A 109 -20.55 -2.43 -22.65
C ASP A 109 -20.57 -0.94 -22.38
N ILE A 110 -21.60 -0.23 -22.88
CA ILE A 110 -21.78 1.20 -22.62
C ILE A 110 -21.88 1.47 -21.12
N SER A 111 -22.65 0.65 -20.38
CA SER A 111 -22.81 0.84 -18.94
C SER A 111 -21.52 0.59 -18.15
N PHE A 112 -20.63 -0.28 -18.66
CA PHE A 112 -19.37 -0.59 -17.99
C PHE A 112 -18.32 0.51 -18.19
N LYS A 113 -18.18 1.03 -19.42
CA LYS A 113 -17.29 2.17 -19.73
C LYS A 113 -17.75 3.47 -19.09
N THR A 114 -19.04 3.64 -18.87
CA THR A 114 -19.61 4.77 -18.13
C THR A 114 -19.57 4.57 -16.63
N SER A 115 -19.18 3.37 -16.15
CA SER A 115 -19.07 3.11 -14.73
C SER A 115 -17.95 3.93 -14.07
N ALA A 116 -18.16 4.33 -12.82
CA ALA A 116 -17.14 5.04 -12.04
C ALA A 116 -15.81 4.29 -11.94
N GLY A 117 -15.82 2.97 -12.07
CA GLY A 117 -14.62 2.11 -12.05
C GLY A 117 -13.79 2.17 -13.34
N TRP A 118 -14.32 2.74 -14.43
CA TRP A 118 -13.60 2.82 -15.69
C TRP A 118 -12.28 3.59 -15.55
N ASP A 119 -12.33 4.77 -14.96
CA ASP A 119 -11.16 5.61 -14.74
C ASP A 119 -10.67 5.62 -13.29
N ASN A 120 -11.53 5.23 -12.34
CA ASN A 120 -11.23 5.34 -10.92
C ASN A 120 -11.21 3.98 -10.23
N LYS A 121 -10.02 3.53 -9.86
CA LYS A 121 -9.79 2.25 -9.18
C LYS A 121 -10.44 2.12 -7.80
N MET A 122 -10.97 3.21 -7.21
CA MET A 122 -11.75 3.13 -5.97
C MET A 122 -13.07 2.37 -6.16
N PHE A 123 -13.65 2.42 -7.35
CA PHE A 123 -14.96 1.84 -7.64
C PHE A 123 -14.92 0.50 -8.35
N VAL A 124 -13.74 -0.09 -8.52
CA VAL A 124 -13.58 -1.40 -9.16
C VAL A 124 -13.99 -2.55 -8.23
N LYS A 125 -14.46 -3.64 -8.81
CA LYS A 125 -14.78 -4.88 -8.10
C LYS A 125 -13.52 -5.75 -7.96
N ALA A 126 -13.17 -6.13 -6.74
CA ALA A 126 -11.97 -6.92 -6.45
C ALA A 126 -11.89 -8.24 -7.26
N ARG A 127 -13.04 -8.90 -7.50
CA ARG A 127 -13.11 -10.16 -8.26
C ARG A 127 -12.73 -10.02 -9.74
N LEU A 128 -12.79 -8.82 -10.29
CA LEU A 128 -12.44 -8.56 -11.70
C LEU A 128 -10.96 -8.19 -11.87
N MET A 129 -10.22 -8.00 -10.79
CA MET A 129 -8.81 -7.65 -10.87
C MET A 129 -7.97 -8.87 -11.28
N PRO A 130 -7.07 -8.75 -12.24
CA PRO A 130 -6.26 -9.87 -12.70
C PRO A 130 -5.22 -10.32 -11.67
N TRP A 131 -4.68 -9.39 -10.89
CA TRP A 131 -3.59 -9.63 -9.94
C TRP A 131 -3.99 -9.37 -8.50
N ALA A 132 -3.30 -10.05 -7.61
CA ALA A 132 -3.43 -9.92 -6.18
C ALA A 132 -2.05 -9.91 -5.51
N ILE A 133 -2.02 -9.54 -4.25
CA ILE A 133 -0.88 -9.77 -3.37
C ILE A 133 -1.29 -10.71 -2.25
N LYS A 134 -0.37 -11.57 -1.82
CA LYS A 134 -0.50 -12.39 -0.62
C LYS A 134 0.37 -11.79 0.47
N ILE A 135 -0.22 -11.44 1.60
CA ILE A 135 0.51 -10.88 2.74
C ILE A 135 1.36 -11.97 3.36
N THR A 136 2.66 -11.74 3.45
CA THR A 136 3.64 -12.67 4.03
C THR A 136 4.02 -12.29 5.45
N ASN A 137 4.04 -11.00 5.76
CA ASN A 137 4.35 -10.50 7.09
C ASN A 137 3.60 -9.19 7.40
N VAL A 138 3.34 -8.95 8.70
CA VAL A 138 2.75 -7.72 9.20
C VAL A 138 3.48 -7.32 10.47
N LYS A 139 3.97 -6.09 10.53
CA LYS A 139 4.60 -5.51 11.71
C LYS A 139 4.15 -4.06 11.93
N VAL A 140 4.43 -3.53 13.11
CA VAL A 140 4.21 -2.13 13.47
C VAL A 140 5.57 -1.49 13.79
N GLU A 141 5.81 -0.30 13.25
CA GLU A 141 7.03 0.46 13.54
C GLU A 141 6.81 1.97 13.37
N ARG A 142 7.76 2.79 13.78
CA ARG A 142 7.78 4.20 13.38
C ARG A 142 8.15 4.31 11.91
N LEU A 143 7.57 5.30 11.23
CA LEU A 143 7.84 5.51 9.80
C LEU A 143 9.33 5.68 9.49
N GLN A 144 10.06 6.39 10.36
CA GLN A 144 11.49 6.64 10.20
C GLN A 144 12.40 5.47 10.60
N ASP A 145 11.87 4.39 11.18
CA ASP A 145 12.64 3.17 11.46
C ASP A 145 12.92 2.33 10.20
N ILE A 146 12.41 2.77 9.05
CA ILE A 146 12.63 2.13 7.76
C ILE A 146 14.13 2.03 7.43
N THR A 147 14.57 0.84 7.03
CA THR A 147 15.94 0.60 6.57
C THR A 147 16.13 1.04 5.11
N SER A 148 17.38 1.20 4.67
CA SER A 148 17.67 1.51 3.26
C SER A 148 17.18 0.40 2.32
N GLU A 149 17.30 -0.88 2.74
CA GLU A 149 16.80 -2.01 1.99
C GLU A 149 15.26 -1.99 1.86
N ASP A 150 14.56 -1.67 2.95
CA ASP A 150 13.10 -1.58 2.94
C ASP A 150 12.61 -0.42 2.06
N CYS A 151 13.37 0.67 1.95
CA CYS A 151 13.05 1.75 1.01
C CYS A 151 12.97 1.26 -0.44
N LEU A 152 13.89 0.38 -0.84
CA LEU A 152 13.86 -0.24 -2.17
C LEU A 152 12.63 -1.14 -2.33
N LYS A 153 12.29 -1.94 -1.31
CA LYS A 153 11.07 -2.76 -1.28
C LYS A 153 9.77 -1.92 -1.31
N GLU A 154 9.84 -0.67 -0.89
CA GLU A 154 8.72 0.29 -0.97
C GLU A 154 8.54 0.92 -2.36
N GLY A 155 9.48 0.67 -3.29
CA GLY A 155 9.41 1.14 -4.66
C GLY A 155 10.34 2.32 -4.98
N VAL A 156 11.25 2.68 -4.07
CA VAL A 156 12.39 3.53 -4.39
C VAL A 156 13.25 2.81 -5.42
N GLU A 157 13.75 3.54 -6.39
CA GLU A 157 14.57 3.05 -7.48
C GLU A 157 16.02 3.46 -7.27
N GLU A 158 16.92 2.51 -7.49
CA GLU A 158 18.34 2.72 -7.51
C GLU A 158 18.81 3.08 -8.92
N HIS A 159 19.71 4.03 -9.04
CA HIS A 159 20.36 4.44 -10.29
C HIS A 159 21.87 4.52 -10.11
N LEU A 160 22.63 4.36 -11.21
CA LEU A 160 24.09 4.39 -11.23
C LEU A 160 24.75 3.48 -10.17
N LYS A 161 24.29 2.24 -10.04
CA LYS A 161 24.84 1.23 -9.12
C LYS A 161 24.93 1.72 -7.66
N GLY A 162 23.83 2.29 -7.15
CA GLY A 162 23.74 2.73 -5.76
C GLY A 162 24.33 4.09 -5.45
N VAL A 163 24.60 4.90 -6.46
CA VAL A 163 25.08 6.28 -6.25
C VAL A 163 23.94 7.27 -6.13
N GLN A 164 22.81 7.01 -6.81
CA GLN A 164 21.65 7.88 -6.84
C GLN A 164 20.35 7.08 -6.66
N TYR A 165 19.38 7.72 -6.04
CA TYR A 165 18.08 7.12 -5.74
C TYR A 165 16.95 8.06 -6.09
N GLY A 166 15.78 7.48 -6.39
CA GLY A 166 14.60 8.24 -6.75
C GLY A 166 13.35 7.38 -6.84
N PHE A 167 12.34 7.89 -7.51
CA PHE A 167 11.11 7.17 -7.81
C PHE A 167 10.48 7.69 -9.10
N SER A 168 9.82 6.80 -9.82
CA SER A 168 9.15 7.13 -11.08
C SER A 168 7.90 7.99 -10.86
N SER A 169 7.54 8.79 -11.87
CA SER A 169 6.29 9.55 -11.89
C SER A 169 5.68 9.52 -13.30
N ASN A 170 4.35 9.54 -13.36
CA ASN A 170 3.61 9.68 -14.62
C ASN A 170 3.56 11.13 -15.11
N ILE A 171 3.95 12.10 -14.28
CA ILE A 171 3.90 13.54 -14.60
C ILE A 171 5.32 14.03 -14.83
N GLY A 172 5.65 14.26 -16.11
CA GLY A 172 6.90 14.86 -16.50
C GLY A 172 8.09 13.94 -16.44
N TYR A 173 9.25 14.53 -16.57
CA TYR A 173 10.53 13.90 -16.79
C TYR A 173 10.83 12.79 -15.80
N VAL A 174 10.77 11.58 -16.31
CA VAL A 174 11.24 10.39 -15.62
C VAL A 174 12.75 10.45 -15.54
N GLY A 175 13.34 10.09 -14.40
CA GLY A 175 14.79 9.91 -14.31
C GLY A 175 15.52 11.00 -13.54
N GLN A 176 14.83 11.78 -12.75
CA GLN A 176 15.50 12.53 -11.71
C GLN A 176 15.67 11.64 -10.47
N TYR A 177 16.91 11.20 -10.28
CA TYR A 177 17.35 10.51 -9.07
C TYR A 177 18.18 11.49 -8.22
N PRO A 178 17.53 12.50 -7.61
CA PRO A 178 18.24 13.60 -6.97
C PRO A 178 18.72 13.28 -5.56
N PHE A 179 18.45 12.06 -5.07
CA PHE A 179 18.71 11.70 -3.69
C PHE A 179 19.97 10.85 -3.58
N SER A 180 20.77 11.13 -2.55
CA SER A 180 22.02 10.40 -2.27
C SER A 180 21.77 9.09 -1.52
N THR A 181 20.61 8.95 -0.87
CA THR A 181 20.27 7.76 -0.09
C THR A 181 18.84 7.28 -0.39
N PRO A 182 18.59 5.97 -0.22
CA PRO A 182 17.22 5.43 -0.35
C PRO A 182 16.24 6.07 0.63
N ARG A 183 16.70 6.43 1.84
CA ARG A 183 15.87 7.06 2.87
C ARG A 183 15.42 8.46 2.49
N GLU A 184 16.29 9.28 1.91
CA GLU A 184 15.93 10.60 1.39
C GLU A 184 14.87 10.48 0.26
N ALA A 185 15.10 9.55 -0.67
CA ALA A 185 14.14 9.28 -1.74
C ALA A 185 12.78 8.80 -1.19
N PHE A 186 12.78 7.91 -0.19
CA PHE A 186 11.56 7.44 0.45
C PHE A 186 10.84 8.55 1.23
N ALA A 187 11.58 9.39 1.97
CA ALA A 187 11.02 10.54 2.68
C ALA A 187 10.26 11.47 1.71
N ALA A 188 10.88 11.79 0.58
CA ALA A 188 10.22 12.59 -0.45
C ALA A 188 9.02 11.88 -1.11
N LEU A 189 9.09 10.55 -1.27
CA LEU A 189 7.98 9.76 -1.82
C LEU A 189 6.79 9.73 -0.86
N ILE A 190 7.02 9.46 0.43
CA ILE A 190 5.94 9.32 1.41
C ILE A 190 5.18 10.63 1.60
N ASP A 191 5.87 11.77 1.59
CA ASP A 191 5.24 13.10 1.66
C ASP A 191 4.40 13.43 0.42
N ARG A 192 4.63 12.75 -0.70
CA ARG A 192 3.84 12.92 -1.93
C ARG A 192 2.66 11.96 -2.04
N VAL A 193 2.74 10.79 -1.40
CA VAL A 193 1.68 9.75 -1.48
C VAL A 193 0.76 9.75 -0.27
N SER A 194 1.20 10.34 0.83
CA SER A 194 0.45 10.60 2.06
C SER A 194 0.22 12.11 2.21
N ASP A 195 0.01 12.58 3.42
CA ASP A 195 -0.08 13.99 3.72
C ASP A 195 1.32 14.63 3.80
N LYS A 196 1.44 15.89 3.34
CA LYS A 196 2.68 16.67 3.45
C LYS A 196 3.13 16.75 4.91
N GLY A 197 4.41 16.43 5.17
CA GLY A 197 4.98 16.38 6.51
C GLY A 197 4.79 15.03 7.21
N ALA A 198 4.33 13.99 6.49
CA ALA A 198 4.21 12.65 7.03
C ALA A 198 5.55 12.11 7.51
N TRP A 199 6.64 12.36 6.78
CA TRP A 199 7.97 11.96 7.17
C TRP A 199 8.40 12.61 8.50
N GLU A 200 8.28 13.93 8.62
CA GLU A 200 8.68 14.68 9.81
C GLU A 200 7.86 14.32 11.06
N SER A 201 6.58 14.02 10.90
CA SER A 201 5.71 13.62 12.00
C SER A 201 6.03 12.22 12.55
N ASN A 202 6.82 11.43 11.82
CA ASN A 202 7.26 10.09 12.19
C ASN A 202 6.14 9.22 12.82
N PRO A 203 5.00 9.05 12.14
CA PRO A 203 3.87 8.34 12.70
C PRO A 203 4.12 6.85 12.84
N TRP A 204 3.33 6.18 13.66
CA TRP A 204 3.22 4.73 13.66
C TRP A 204 2.58 4.24 12.37
N VAL A 205 3.14 3.18 11.79
CA VAL A 205 2.70 2.58 10.54
C VAL A 205 2.52 1.07 10.66
N TRP A 206 1.52 0.55 9.94
CA TRP A 206 1.47 -0.85 9.58
C TRP A 206 2.42 -1.09 8.43
N VAL A 207 3.32 -2.04 8.56
CA VAL A 207 4.18 -2.54 7.48
C VAL A 207 3.64 -3.88 7.02
N TYR A 208 3.29 -3.97 5.76
CA TYR A 208 2.86 -5.19 5.11
C TYR A 208 3.92 -5.64 4.12
N GLU A 209 4.51 -6.80 4.33
CA GLU A 209 5.30 -7.49 3.32
C GLU A 209 4.39 -8.41 2.52
N PHE A 210 4.65 -8.54 1.25
CA PHE A 210 3.81 -9.32 0.37
C PHE A 210 4.54 -9.86 -0.85
N GLU A 211 3.97 -10.88 -1.45
CA GLU A 211 4.34 -11.44 -2.75
C GLU A 211 3.22 -11.20 -3.77
N LEU A 212 3.60 -10.98 -5.03
CA LEU A 212 2.65 -10.89 -6.13
C LEU A 212 2.10 -12.28 -6.44
N THR A 213 0.80 -12.38 -6.69
CA THR A 213 0.12 -13.60 -7.10
C THR A 213 -1.04 -13.30 -8.05
N ASP A 214 -1.51 -14.31 -8.74
CA ASP A 214 -2.77 -14.22 -9.47
C ASP A 214 -3.95 -14.07 -8.51
N ASN A 215 -5.00 -13.41 -8.98
CA ASN A 215 -6.23 -13.32 -8.22
C ASN A 215 -6.99 -14.65 -8.28
N PRO A 216 -7.12 -15.40 -7.17
CA PRO A 216 -7.80 -16.70 -7.18
C PRO A 216 -9.31 -16.63 -7.46
N ASN A 217 -9.90 -15.43 -7.35
CA ASN A 217 -11.32 -15.19 -7.62
C ASN A 217 -11.55 -14.52 -8.98
N LYS A 218 -10.56 -14.51 -9.86
CA LYS A 218 -10.69 -14.03 -11.23
C LYS A 218 -11.65 -14.96 -11.97
N SER A 219 -12.81 -14.43 -12.29
CA SER A 219 -13.84 -15.11 -13.08
C SER A 219 -13.85 -14.62 -14.52
#